data_6347befa3939aad74b961280c8d96e91
#
_entry.id   6347befa3939aad74b961280c8d96e91
#
_cell.length_a   1.000
_cell.length_b   1.000
_cell.length_c   1.000
_cell.angle_alpha   90.00
_cell.angle_beta   90.00
_cell.angle_gamma   90.00
#
_symmetry.space_group_name_H-M   'P 1'
#
loop_
_entity.id
_entity.type
_entity.pdbx_description
1 polymer ?
#
loop_
_entity_poly.entity_id
_entity_poly.type
_entity_poly.pdbx_seq_one_letter_code
_entity_poly.pdbx_strand_id
1 'polypeptide(L)'
;MAILVAKKVTKRFGGLVAVRQVDLEVKEQSIQSIIGPNGAGKTTFFNCVTGFYNPEEGDILLEGKPINGLSTDRVAKRGISRTYQNIRLFKNMTVVENILVGMHPHLRSSILGAIFRNSGTRKEEAEALEESLRLLRFMGLGGTGDLFAKNLPYGAQRRLEIGRALASKPKMLLLDEPTAGMNPSETHETMLLIRRLRDELGITILLIEHQMRVVMGISELITVLDYGAKIAEGIPAEIQRNATVIEAYLGRGSAEGIMASTTPSQPSGTASSA
;
A
#
# COMPACT_ATOMS: atom_id res chain seq x y z
N MET A 1 -5.29 -13.61 -12.38
CA MET A 1 -4.85 -14.59 -11.35
C MET A 1 -4.61 -13.88 -10.02
N ALA A 2 -4.52 -14.62 -8.88
CA ALA A 2 -4.07 -14.02 -7.64
C ALA A 2 -2.53 -13.94 -7.63
N ILE A 3 -1.97 -12.75 -7.40
CA ILE A 3 -0.52 -12.55 -7.27
C ILE A 3 -0.04 -12.88 -5.85
N LEU A 4 -0.84 -12.51 -4.83
CA LEU A 4 -0.58 -12.81 -3.43
C LEU A 4 -1.73 -13.60 -2.85
N VAL A 5 -1.40 -14.68 -2.14
CA VAL A 5 -2.38 -15.49 -1.40
C VAL A 5 -1.86 -15.71 0.01
N ALA A 6 -2.60 -15.25 0.99
CA ALA A 6 -2.39 -15.54 2.40
C ALA A 6 -3.46 -16.52 2.86
N LYS A 7 -3.05 -17.62 3.52
CA LYS A 7 -3.93 -18.68 4.01
C LYS A 7 -3.76 -18.84 5.51
N LYS A 8 -4.81 -18.55 6.28
CA LYS A 8 -4.89 -18.70 7.74
C LYS A 8 -3.69 -18.11 8.47
N VAL A 9 -3.20 -16.96 8.00
CA VAL A 9 -2.02 -16.30 8.57
C VAL A 9 -2.30 -15.89 10.00
N THR A 10 -1.45 -16.36 10.93
CA THR A 10 -1.56 -16.04 12.36
C THR A 10 -0.23 -15.51 12.86
N LYS A 11 -0.28 -14.36 13.57
CA LYS A 11 0.87 -13.73 14.21
C LYS A 11 0.58 -13.42 15.68
N ARG A 12 1.47 -13.90 16.56
CA ARG A 12 1.38 -13.71 18.02
C ARG A 12 2.56 -12.92 18.54
N PHE A 13 2.33 -12.16 19.59
CA PHE A 13 3.36 -11.51 20.40
C PHE A 13 3.11 -11.83 21.86
N GLY A 14 3.81 -12.85 22.40
CA GLY A 14 3.49 -13.41 23.71
C GLY A 14 2.05 -13.93 23.75
N GLY A 15 1.24 -13.42 24.67
CA GLY A 15 -0.18 -13.78 24.79
C GLY A 15 -1.12 -13.06 23.81
N LEU A 16 -0.63 -12.04 23.09
CA LEU A 16 -1.46 -11.26 22.15
C LEU A 16 -1.47 -11.90 20.77
N VAL A 17 -2.65 -12.22 20.24
CA VAL A 17 -2.84 -12.63 18.85
C VAL A 17 -3.14 -11.39 18.02
N ALA A 18 -2.12 -10.85 17.34
CA ALA A 18 -2.24 -9.61 16.55
C ALA A 18 -2.82 -9.82 15.16
N VAL A 19 -2.65 -11.01 14.57
CA VAL A 19 -3.29 -11.47 13.33
C VAL A 19 -3.79 -12.89 13.58
N ARG A 20 -5.06 -13.16 13.28
CA ARG A 20 -5.74 -14.41 13.63
C ARG A 20 -6.35 -15.04 12.39
N GLN A 21 -5.73 -16.08 11.88
CA GLN A 21 -6.21 -16.89 10.76
C GLN A 21 -6.74 -16.07 9.58
N VAL A 22 -5.99 -15.04 9.18
CA VAL A 22 -6.39 -14.14 8.09
C VAL A 22 -6.16 -14.83 6.74
N ASP A 23 -7.23 -14.93 5.95
CA ASP A 23 -7.22 -15.32 4.55
C ASP A 23 -7.34 -14.06 3.69
N LEU A 24 -6.44 -13.89 2.71
CA LEU A 24 -6.45 -12.77 1.77
C LEU A 24 -5.96 -13.23 0.40
N GLU A 25 -6.67 -12.82 -0.64
CA GLU A 25 -6.22 -12.98 -2.03
C GLU A 25 -6.13 -11.63 -2.72
N VAL A 26 -4.98 -11.31 -3.30
CA VAL A 26 -4.79 -10.09 -4.09
C VAL A 26 -4.68 -10.45 -5.55
N LYS A 27 -5.58 -9.92 -6.38
CA LYS A 27 -5.56 -10.12 -7.83
C LYS A 27 -4.44 -9.30 -8.47
N GLU A 28 -3.84 -9.85 -9.53
CA GLU A 28 -2.89 -9.09 -10.35
C GLU A 28 -3.52 -7.82 -10.92
N GLN A 29 -2.72 -6.76 -11.01
CA GLN A 29 -3.11 -5.48 -11.60
C GLN A 29 -4.39 -4.91 -10.99
N SER A 30 -4.60 -5.10 -9.69
CA SER A 30 -5.70 -4.53 -8.93
C SER A 30 -5.21 -3.60 -7.84
N ILE A 31 -6.10 -2.72 -7.38
CA ILE A 31 -5.92 -1.92 -6.17
C ILE A 31 -6.84 -2.50 -5.11
N GLN A 32 -6.27 -3.10 -4.08
CA GLN A 32 -7.03 -3.63 -2.95
C GLN A 32 -6.60 -2.94 -1.66
N SER A 33 -7.54 -2.79 -0.73
CA SER A 33 -7.28 -2.13 0.55
C SER A 33 -7.54 -3.06 1.72
N ILE A 34 -6.70 -2.90 2.77
CA ILE A 34 -6.97 -3.45 4.09
C ILE A 34 -7.30 -2.27 5.01
N ILE A 35 -8.49 -2.30 5.58
CA ILE A 35 -8.96 -1.28 6.51
C ILE A 35 -9.31 -1.89 7.88
N GLY A 36 -9.62 -1.07 8.85
CA GLY A 36 -10.03 -1.49 10.19
C GLY A 36 -9.57 -0.47 11.25
N PRO A 37 -10.10 -0.56 12.47
CA PRO A 37 -9.72 0.31 13.58
C PRO A 37 -8.22 0.27 13.91
N ASN A 38 -7.75 1.21 14.73
CA ASN A 38 -6.40 1.15 15.27
C ASN A 38 -6.23 -0.11 16.11
N GLY A 39 -5.10 -0.81 15.94
CA GLY A 39 -4.87 -2.09 16.61
C GLY A 39 -5.52 -3.31 15.94
N ALA A 40 -6.24 -3.16 14.81
CA ALA A 40 -6.87 -4.27 14.11
C ALA A 40 -5.91 -5.29 13.46
N GLY A 41 -4.58 -5.06 13.53
CA GLY A 41 -3.58 -6.01 13.00
C GLY A 41 -3.07 -5.70 11.59
N LYS A 42 -3.54 -4.63 10.92
CA LYS A 42 -3.20 -4.26 9.54
C LYS A 42 -1.68 -4.19 9.28
N THR A 43 -0.97 -3.36 10.04
CA THR A 43 0.49 -3.20 9.91
C THR A 43 1.24 -4.48 10.27
N THR A 44 0.72 -5.26 11.23
CA THR A 44 1.30 -6.58 11.56
C THR A 44 1.17 -7.54 10.39
N PHE A 45 0.01 -7.57 9.71
CA PHE A 45 -0.18 -8.37 8.50
C PHE A 45 0.78 -7.94 7.39
N PHE A 46 0.94 -6.63 7.12
CA PHE A 46 1.93 -6.12 6.17
C PHE A 46 3.35 -6.56 6.52
N ASN A 47 3.70 -6.54 7.82
CA ASN A 47 4.99 -7.00 8.28
C ASN A 47 5.22 -8.50 8.03
N CYS A 48 4.15 -9.33 8.10
CA CYS A 48 4.23 -10.73 7.71
C CYS A 48 4.44 -10.88 6.20
N VAL A 49 3.69 -10.15 5.37
CA VAL A 49 3.82 -10.19 3.91
C VAL A 49 5.21 -9.75 3.43
N THR A 50 5.82 -8.78 4.12
CA THR A 50 7.15 -8.26 3.75
C THR A 50 8.32 -9.01 4.37
N GLY A 51 8.08 -10.09 5.13
CA GLY A 51 9.12 -10.88 5.77
C GLY A 51 9.79 -10.19 6.97
N PHE A 52 9.20 -9.10 7.47
CA PHE A 52 9.66 -8.45 8.72
C PHE A 52 9.27 -9.26 9.96
N TYR A 53 8.09 -9.91 9.91
CA TYR A 53 7.67 -10.93 10.87
C TYR A 53 7.42 -12.24 10.15
N ASN A 54 7.83 -13.34 10.77
CA ASN A 54 7.40 -14.65 10.32
C ASN A 54 6.10 -15.02 11.06
N PRO A 55 5.01 -15.39 10.37
CA PRO A 55 3.81 -15.88 11.01
C PRO A 55 4.08 -17.23 11.71
N GLU A 56 3.38 -17.50 12.81
CA GLU A 56 3.47 -18.79 13.52
C GLU A 56 2.65 -19.88 12.83
N GLU A 57 1.56 -19.46 12.12
CA GLU A 57 0.68 -20.39 11.40
C GLU A 57 0.28 -19.77 10.06
N GLY A 58 -0.03 -20.64 9.11
CA GLY A 58 -0.50 -20.25 7.80
C GLY A 58 0.60 -19.97 6.79
N ASP A 59 0.20 -19.80 5.55
CA ASP A 59 1.10 -19.65 4.41
C ASP A 59 0.86 -18.32 3.70
N ILE A 60 1.94 -17.71 3.23
CA ILE A 60 1.90 -16.55 2.32
C ILE A 60 2.62 -16.94 1.03
N LEU A 61 1.90 -16.87 -0.07
CA LEU A 61 2.37 -17.27 -1.40
C LEU A 61 2.39 -16.03 -2.30
N LEU A 62 3.50 -15.81 -2.98
CA LEU A 62 3.62 -14.83 -4.07
C LEU A 62 3.77 -15.61 -5.38
N GLU A 63 2.88 -15.36 -6.35
CA GLU A 63 2.84 -16.12 -7.62
C GLU A 63 2.91 -17.64 -7.39
N GLY A 64 2.16 -18.13 -6.40
CA GLY A 64 2.12 -19.56 -6.03
C GLY A 64 3.36 -20.07 -5.28
N LYS A 65 4.38 -19.26 -5.04
CA LYS A 65 5.61 -19.64 -4.34
C LYS A 65 5.61 -19.13 -2.90
N PRO A 66 5.93 -19.98 -1.89
CA PRO A 66 5.93 -19.54 -0.50
C PRO A 66 7.01 -18.48 -0.25
N ILE A 67 6.65 -17.47 0.55
CA ILE A 67 7.54 -16.40 1.00
C ILE A 67 7.74 -16.39 2.51
N ASN A 68 7.08 -17.30 3.24
CA ASN A 68 7.29 -17.48 4.68
C ASN A 68 8.78 -17.72 4.99
N GLY A 69 9.28 -17.10 6.05
CA GLY A 69 10.67 -17.26 6.50
C GLY A 69 11.73 -16.64 5.60
N LEU A 70 11.33 -15.98 4.51
CA LEU A 70 12.26 -15.17 3.72
C LEU A 70 12.56 -13.86 4.44
N SER A 71 13.82 -13.43 4.37
CA SER A 71 14.23 -12.09 4.81
C SER A 71 13.63 -11.00 3.91
N THR A 72 13.51 -9.78 4.43
CA THR A 72 12.90 -8.65 3.72
C THR A 72 13.55 -8.35 2.38
N ASP A 73 14.88 -8.49 2.27
CA ASP A 73 15.62 -8.32 1.01
C ASP A 73 15.25 -9.41 -0.01
N ARG A 74 15.05 -10.65 0.43
CA ARG A 74 14.62 -11.75 -0.44
C ARG A 74 13.18 -11.58 -0.90
N VAL A 75 12.29 -11.09 -0.03
CA VAL A 75 10.91 -10.75 -0.41
C VAL A 75 10.90 -9.61 -1.43
N ALA A 76 11.72 -8.57 -1.21
CA ALA A 76 11.87 -7.47 -2.17
C ALA A 76 12.38 -7.97 -3.55
N LYS A 77 13.39 -8.84 -3.57
CA LYS A 77 13.89 -9.48 -4.81
C LYS A 77 12.85 -10.36 -5.51
N ARG A 78 11.85 -10.87 -4.78
CA ARG A 78 10.70 -11.59 -5.35
C ARG A 78 9.67 -10.67 -6.00
N GLY A 79 9.76 -9.36 -5.77
CA GLY A 79 8.92 -8.35 -6.41
C GLY A 79 7.89 -7.70 -5.50
N ILE A 80 8.05 -7.75 -4.17
CA ILE A 80 7.23 -6.98 -3.24
C ILE A 80 8.04 -5.79 -2.71
N SER A 81 7.56 -4.56 -2.93
CA SER A 81 8.12 -3.36 -2.31
C SER A 81 7.09 -2.69 -1.41
N ARG A 82 7.55 -1.92 -0.44
CA ARG A 82 6.69 -1.25 0.53
C ARG A 82 7.15 0.17 0.81
N THR A 83 6.19 1.09 0.97
CA THR A 83 6.37 2.36 1.66
C THR A 83 6.00 2.23 3.12
N TYR A 84 6.39 3.19 3.95
CA TYR A 84 6.12 3.17 5.38
C TYR A 84 5.22 4.35 5.76
N GLN A 85 4.48 4.21 6.85
CA GLN A 85 3.65 5.28 7.39
C GLN A 85 4.44 6.58 7.60
N ASN A 86 5.62 6.49 8.23
CA ASN A 86 6.56 7.60 8.31
C ASN A 86 7.50 7.58 7.12
N ILE A 87 7.60 8.68 6.39
CA ILE A 87 8.48 8.82 5.22
C ILE A 87 9.93 8.49 5.59
N ARG A 88 10.50 7.49 4.91
CA ARG A 88 11.88 7.03 5.11
C ARG A 88 12.75 7.37 3.91
N LEU A 89 13.01 8.65 3.70
CA LEU A 89 13.95 9.12 2.68
C LEU A 89 15.36 9.34 3.25
N PHE A 90 16.34 9.22 2.39
CA PHE A 90 17.71 9.69 2.67
C PHE A 90 17.73 11.21 2.53
N LYS A 91 17.42 11.90 3.61
CA LYS A 91 17.14 13.35 3.64
C LYS A 91 18.27 14.23 3.11
N ASN A 92 19.53 13.79 3.29
CA ASN A 92 20.74 14.48 2.86
C ASN A 92 21.27 13.99 1.51
N MET A 93 20.54 13.13 0.82
CA MET A 93 20.75 12.77 -0.58
C MET A 93 19.81 13.58 -1.46
N THR A 94 20.18 13.74 -2.72
CA THR A 94 19.35 14.38 -3.72
C THR A 94 18.14 13.49 -4.07
N VAL A 95 17.17 14.07 -4.76
CA VAL A 95 15.97 13.38 -5.22
C VAL A 95 16.34 12.24 -6.17
N VAL A 96 17.26 12.47 -7.10
CA VAL A 96 17.71 11.43 -8.05
C VAL A 96 18.50 10.33 -7.33
N GLU A 97 19.35 10.65 -6.37
CA GLU A 97 20.09 9.66 -5.58
C GLU A 97 19.18 8.76 -4.76
N ASN A 98 18.07 9.30 -4.23
CA ASN A 98 17.06 8.47 -3.54
C ASN A 98 16.45 7.42 -4.48
N ILE A 99 16.18 7.75 -5.74
CA ILE A 99 15.68 6.79 -6.74
C ILE A 99 16.78 5.75 -7.06
N LEU A 100 18.02 6.19 -7.28
CA LEU A 100 19.15 5.30 -7.57
C LEU A 100 19.37 4.25 -6.46
N VAL A 101 19.23 4.65 -5.19
CA VAL A 101 19.26 3.69 -4.07
C VAL A 101 18.18 2.61 -4.22
N GLY A 102 16.98 2.96 -4.69
CA GLY A 102 15.90 2.00 -4.96
C GLY A 102 16.24 0.98 -6.06
N MET A 103 17.13 1.33 -6.99
CA MET A 103 17.58 0.47 -8.09
C MET A 103 18.66 -0.54 -7.68
N HIS A 104 19.29 -0.35 -6.51
CA HIS A 104 20.41 -1.17 -6.06
C HIS A 104 20.21 -2.71 -6.18
N PRO A 105 19.01 -3.28 -5.93
CA PRO A 105 18.78 -4.72 -6.09
C PRO A 105 19.00 -5.26 -7.51
N HIS A 106 18.99 -4.38 -8.52
CA HIS A 106 19.13 -4.72 -9.95
C HIS A 106 20.47 -4.34 -10.56
N LEU A 107 21.27 -3.53 -9.87
CA LEU A 107 22.59 -3.16 -10.34
C LEU A 107 23.57 -4.35 -10.21
N ARG A 108 24.29 -4.64 -11.27
CA ARG A 108 25.25 -5.75 -11.35
C ARG A 108 26.68 -5.34 -11.06
N SER A 109 26.96 -4.04 -10.99
CA SER A 109 28.30 -3.53 -10.73
C SER A 109 28.82 -4.05 -9.39
N SER A 110 29.86 -4.89 -9.45
CA SER A 110 30.58 -5.36 -8.27
C SER A 110 31.40 -4.22 -7.64
N ILE A 111 31.75 -4.35 -6.37
CA ILE A 111 32.67 -3.42 -5.68
C ILE A 111 33.96 -3.21 -6.49
N LEU A 112 34.46 -4.25 -7.13
CA LEU A 112 35.63 -4.20 -8.02
C LEU A 112 35.34 -3.37 -9.29
N GLY A 113 34.15 -3.54 -9.91
CA GLY A 113 33.73 -2.76 -11.08
C GLY A 113 33.61 -1.26 -10.76
N ALA A 114 33.09 -0.93 -9.59
CA ALA A 114 32.99 0.46 -9.11
C ALA A 114 34.38 1.10 -8.86
N ILE A 115 35.36 0.34 -8.33
CA ILE A 115 36.73 0.81 -8.10
C ILE A 115 37.45 1.07 -9.43
N PHE A 116 37.31 0.17 -10.41
CA PHE A 116 38.02 0.27 -11.69
C PHE A 116 37.29 1.14 -12.74
N ARG A 117 36.06 1.61 -12.48
CA ARG A 117 35.25 2.46 -13.38
C ARG A 117 35.33 2.02 -14.85
N ASN A 118 35.18 0.73 -15.08
CA ASN A 118 35.24 0.17 -16.43
C ASN A 118 34.08 0.71 -17.32
N SER A 119 34.19 0.51 -18.64
CA SER A 119 33.18 1.00 -19.60
C SER A 119 31.78 0.44 -19.34
N GLY A 120 31.66 -0.80 -18.85
CA GLY A 120 30.41 -1.45 -18.49
C GLY A 120 29.72 -0.75 -17.31
N THR A 121 30.50 -0.41 -16.26
CA THR A 121 29.97 0.32 -15.10
C THR A 121 29.45 1.71 -15.47
N ARG A 122 30.19 2.44 -16.35
CA ARG A 122 29.74 3.78 -16.81
C ARG A 122 28.44 3.71 -17.62
N LYS A 123 28.27 2.67 -18.43
CA LYS A 123 27.02 2.46 -19.18
C LYS A 123 25.87 2.15 -18.25
N GLU A 124 26.06 1.25 -17.27
CA GLU A 124 25.04 0.91 -16.26
C GLU A 124 24.64 2.14 -15.42
N GLU A 125 25.61 2.97 -15.02
CA GLU A 125 25.35 4.23 -14.29
C GLU A 125 24.52 5.21 -15.14
N ALA A 126 24.85 5.37 -16.41
CA ALA A 126 24.11 6.25 -17.33
C ALA A 126 22.67 5.76 -17.55
N GLU A 127 22.48 4.46 -17.75
CA GLU A 127 21.15 3.83 -17.90
C GLU A 127 20.32 3.98 -16.61
N ALA A 128 20.93 3.78 -15.44
CA ALA A 128 20.27 3.96 -14.14
C ALA A 128 19.88 5.43 -13.90
N LEU A 129 20.71 6.38 -14.30
CA LEU A 129 20.41 7.80 -14.19
C LEU A 129 19.24 8.18 -15.12
N GLU A 130 19.26 7.73 -16.38
CA GLU A 130 18.18 8.00 -17.34
C GLU A 130 16.85 7.42 -16.84
N GLU A 131 16.85 6.18 -16.37
CA GLU A 131 15.66 5.54 -15.79
C GLU A 131 15.18 6.27 -14.52
N SER A 132 16.10 6.75 -13.67
CA SER A 132 15.76 7.56 -12.50
C SER A 132 15.05 8.85 -12.89
N LEU A 133 15.54 9.54 -13.91
CA LEU A 133 14.92 10.77 -14.42
C LEU A 133 13.55 10.49 -15.05
N ARG A 134 13.39 9.33 -15.71
CA ARG A 134 12.10 8.87 -16.24
C ARG A 134 11.09 8.64 -15.12
N LEU A 135 11.49 7.93 -14.07
CA LEU A 135 10.65 7.71 -12.89
C LEU A 135 10.28 9.02 -12.19
N LEU A 136 11.22 9.95 -12.03
CA LEU A 136 10.95 11.26 -11.44
C LEU A 136 9.90 12.04 -12.26
N ARG A 137 9.98 12.02 -13.59
CA ARG A 137 8.94 12.61 -14.44
C ARG A 137 7.59 11.95 -14.24
N PHE A 138 7.55 10.61 -14.18
CA PHE A 138 6.33 9.85 -13.92
C PHE A 138 5.70 10.21 -12.57
N MET A 139 6.53 10.42 -11.54
CA MET A 139 6.09 10.80 -10.19
C MET A 139 5.68 12.29 -10.07
N GLY A 140 5.75 13.07 -11.15
CA GLY A 140 5.50 14.52 -11.11
C GLY A 140 6.61 15.29 -10.37
N LEU A 141 7.83 14.76 -10.37
CA LEU A 141 9.03 15.34 -9.75
C LEU A 141 10.09 15.71 -10.80
N GLY A 142 9.68 15.88 -12.06
CA GLY A 142 10.59 16.32 -13.13
C GLY A 142 11.22 17.68 -12.80
N GLY A 143 12.53 17.82 -13.05
CA GLY A 143 13.27 19.06 -12.76
C GLY A 143 13.70 19.26 -11.31
N THR A 144 13.40 18.32 -10.40
CA THR A 144 13.82 18.43 -8.98
C THR A 144 14.98 17.50 -8.62
N GLY A 145 15.58 16.82 -9.61
CA GLY A 145 16.56 15.76 -9.40
C GLY A 145 17.74 16.14 -8.49
N ASP A 146 18.24 17.37 -8.64
CA ASP A 146 19.42 17.89 -7.90
C ASP A 146 19.07 18.46 -6.52
N LEU A 147 17.79 18.61 -6.20
CA LEU A 147 17.39 19.10 -4.87
C LEU A 147 17.61 18.03 -3.81
N PHE A 148 18.00 18.43 -2.61
CA PHE A 148 17.99 17.52 -1.47
C PHE A 148 16.55 17.08 -1.12
N ALA A 149 16.36 15.80 -0.82
CA ALA A 149 15.04 15.24 -0.51
C ALA A 149 14.34 15.97 0.65
N LYS A 150 15.09 16.44 1.66
CA LYS A 150 14.56 17.24 2.78
C LYS A 150 13.95 18.57 2.37
N ASN A 151 14.32 19.12 1.22
CA ASN A 151 13.87 20.43 0.74
C ASN A 151 12.56 20.32 -0.08
N LEU A 152 12.07 19.10 -0.34
CA LEU A 152 10.80 18.91 -1.02
C LEU A 152 9.61 19.18 -0.06
N PRO A 153 8.48 19.71 -0.55
CA PRO A 153 7.21 19.69 0.17
C PRO A 153 6.80 18.27 0.58
N TYR A 154 5.99 18.13 1.63
CA TYR A 154 5.62 16.83 2.21
C TYR A 154 5.03 15.85 1.17
N GLY A 155 4.05 16.30 0.38
CA GLY A 155 3.44 15.47 -0.67
C GLY A 155 4.46 15.02 -1.74
N ALA A 156 5.44 15.88 -2.08
CA ALA A 156 6.52 15.53 -3.00
C ALA A 156 7.49 14.52 -2.38
N GLN A 157 7.79 14.63 -1.07
CA GLN A 157 8.59 13.62 -0.36
C GLN A 157 7.89 12.25 -0.39
N ARG A 158 6.57 12.19 -0.20
CA ARG A 158 5.82 10.94 -0.27
C ARG A 158 5.85 10.35 -1.70
N ARG A 159 5.67 11.18 -2.73
CA ARG A 159 5.83 10.73 -4.12
C ARG A 159 7.24 10.21 -4.39
N LEU A 160 8.28 10.86 -3.87
CA LEU A 160 9.65 10.37 -3.98
C LEU A 160 9.85 9.01 -3.29
N GLU A 161 9.27 8.80 -2.11
CA GLU A 161 9.32 7.50 -1.41
C GLU A 161 8.68 6.38 -2.24
N ILE A 162 7.49 6.65 -2.84
CA ILE A 162 6.82 5.72 -3.76
C ILE A 162 7.71 5.47 -4.99
N GLY A 163 8.30 6.52 -5.57
CA GLY A 163 9.23 6.42 -6.70
C GLY A 163 10.46 5.56 -6.39
N ARG A 164 11.03 5.70 -5.19
CA ARG A 164 12.14 4.86 -4.74
C ARG A 164 11.72 3.39 -4.58
N ALA A 165 10.53 3.12 -4.04
CA ALA A 165 10.01 1.76 -3.97
C ALA A 165 9.76 1.17 -5.36
N LEU A 166 9.29 1.99 -6.30
CA LEU A 166 9.05 1.61 -7.69
C LEU A 166 10.35 1.33 -8.47
N ALA A 167 11.45 2.01 -8.11
CA ALA A 167 12.76 1.83 -8.73
C ALA A 167 13.31 0.40 -8.58
N SER A 168 12.84 -0.35 -7.57
CA SER A 168 13.13 -1.79 -7.43
C SER A 168 12.31 -2.68 -8.39
N LYS A 169 11.55 -2.11 -9.35
CA LYS A 169 10.71 -2.80 -10.33
C LYS A 169 9.80 -3.87 -9.71
N PRO A 170 9.00 -3.51 -8.71
CA PRO A 170 8.16 -4.48 -8.02
C PRO A 170 7.00 -4.93 -8.91
N LYS A 171 6.52 -6.16 -8.68
CA LYS A 171 5.25 -6.67 -9.21
C LYS A 171 4.07 -6.20 -8.35
N MET A 172 4.35 -6.03 -7.06
CA MET A 172 3.37 -5.63 -6.06
C MET A 172 3.95 -4.56 -5.14
N LEU A 173 3.18 -3.50 -4.94
CA LEU A 173 3.54 -2.38 -4.07
C LEU A 173 2.57 -2.32 -2.87
N LEU A 174 3.13 -2.38 -1.68
CA LEU A 174 2.41 -2.19 -0.43
C LEU A 174 2.52 -0.72 0.00
N LEU A 175 1.39 -0.03 0.12
CA LEU A 175 1.33 1.36 0.54
C LEU A 175 0.71 1.46 1.94
N ASP A 176 1.45 2.00 2.88
CA ASP A 176 1.03 2.15 4.28
C ASP A 176 0.67 3.62 4.53
N GLU A 177 -0.64 3.91 4.55
CA GLU A 177 -1.22 5.25 4.73
C GLU A 177 -0.57 6.32 3.81
N PRO A 178 -0.60 6.12 2.47
CA PRO A 178 0.12 7.00 1.54
C PRO A 178 -0.40 8.43 1.52
N THR A 179 -1.62 8.68 1.99
CA THR A 179 -2.24 10.02 2.01
C THR A 179 -2.24 10.68 3.39
N ALA A 180 -1.63 10.05 4.40
CA ALA A 180 -1.58 10.60 5.75
C ALA A 180 -0.91 11.98 5.79
N GLY A 181 -1.55 12.96 6.44
CA GLY A 181 -1.01 14.31 6.58
C GLY A 181 -1.09 15.20 5.35
N MET A 182 -1.75 14.74 4.28
CA MET A 182 -1.94 15.49 3.03
C MET A 182 -3.21 16.35 3.07
N ASN A 183 -3.16 17.49 2.40
CA ASN A 183 -4.36 18.28 2.11
C ASN A 183 -5.23 17.58 1.02
N PRO A 184 -6.49 18.03 0.81
CA PRO A 184 -7.40 17.39 -0.16
C PRO A 184 -6.87 17.33 -1.60
N SER A 185 -6.13 18.35 -2.04
CA SER A 185 -5.53 18.39 -3.40
C SER A 185 -4.42 17.36 -3.53
N GLU A 186 -3.48 17.32 -2.58
CA GLU A 186 -2.39 16.35 -2.54
C GLU A 186 -2.91 14.92 -2.44
N THR A 187 -3.98 14.70 -1.64
CA THR A 187 -4.67 13.41 -1.54
C THR A 187 -5.21 12.98 -2.90
N HIS A 188 -5.88 13.89 -3.61
CA HIS A 188 -6.43 13.59 -4.93
C HIS A 188 -5.33 13.27 -5.95
N GLU A 189 -4.25 14.05 -5.99
CA GLU A 189 -3.09 13.78 -6.85
C GLU A 189 -2.45 12.43 -6.55
N THR A 190 -2.35 12.07 -5.25
CA THR A 190 -1.82 10.77 -4.83
C THR A 190 -2.74 9.61 -5.25
N MET A 191 -4.07 9.78 -5.15
CA MET A 191 -5.03 8.79 -5.66
C MET A 191 -4.89 8.59 -7.17
N LEU A 192 -4.74 9.66 -7.95
CA LEU A 192 -4.50 9.59 -9.38
C LEU A 192 -3.18 8.87 -9.70
N LEU A 193 -2.12 9.19 -8.96
CA LEU A 193 -0.83 8.52 -9.12
C LEU A 193 -0.94 7.02 -8.85
N ILE A 194 -1.62 6.61 -7.77
CA ILE A 194 -1.83 5.19 -7.42
C ILE A 194 -2.57 4.46 -8.55
N ARG A 195 -3.59 5.07 -9.14
CA ARG A 195 -4.28 4.50 -10.31
C ARG A 195 -3.34 4.36 -11.51
N ARG A 196 -2.54 5.39 -11.80
CA ARG A 196 -1.56 5.35 -12.89
C ARG A 196 -0.50 4.26 -12.70
N LEU A 197 -0.05 3.99 -11.47
CA LEU A 197 0.86 2.87 -11.18
C LEU A 197 0.26 1.53 -11.60
N ARG A 198 -1.04 1.32 -11.39
CA ARG A 198 -1.74 0.12 -11.85
C ARG A 198 -1.95 0.14 -13.36
N ASP A 199 -2.50 1.23 -13.90
CA ASP A 199 -3.01 1.29 -15.27
C ASP A 199 -1.89 1.37 -16.31
N GLU A 200 -0.84 2.17 -16.04
CA GLU A 200 0.26 2.40 -16.98
C GLU A 200 1.45 1.47 -16.76
N LEU A 201 1.68 1.02 -15.52
CA LEU A 201 2.84 0.18 -15.20
C LEU A 201 2.47 -1.27 -14.82
N GLY A 202 1.18 -1.60 -14.74
CA GLY A 202 0.72 -2.95 -14.40
C GLY A 202 1.02 -3.38 -12.97
N ILE A 203 1.31 -2.44 -12.06
CA ILE A 203 1.67 -2.75 -10.67
C ILE A 203 0.42 -3.12 -9.88
N THR A 204 0.48 -4.24 -9.17
CA THR A 204 -0.55 -4.60 -8.19
C THR A 204 -0.33 -3.81 -6.91
N ILE A 205 -1.40 -3.27 -6.34
CA ILE A 205 -1.32 -2.41 -5.15
C ILE A 205 -2.15 -2.99 -4.02
N LEU A 206 -1.51 -3.15 -2.86
CA LEU A 206 -2.19 -3.43 -1.61
C LEU A 206 -1.98 -2.24 -0.66
N LEU A 207 -3.09 -1.67 -0.18
CA LEU A 207 -3.12 -0.39 0.49
C LEU A 207 -3.64 -0.56 1.91
N ILE A 208 -2.97 0.00 2.91
CA ILE A 208 -3.57 0.29 4.21
C ILE A 208 -3.95 1.77 4.20
N GLU A 209 -5.20 2.07 4.50
CA GLU A 209 -5.70 3.45 4.64
C GLU A 209 -6.82 3.52 5.68
N HIS A 210 -6.95 4.69 6.27
CA HIS A 210 -8.03 5.00 7.21
C HIS A 210 -8.96 6.11 6.69
N GLN A 211 -8.56 6.84 5.65
CA GLN A 211 -9.41 7.83 4.99
C GLN A 211 -10.40 7.14 4.07
N MET A 212 -11.66 6.99 4.50
CA MET A 212 -12.71 6.29 3.73
C MET A 212 -12.88 6.86 2.32
N ARG A 213 -12.72 8.19 2.14
CA ARG A 213 -12.78 8.81 0.80
C ARG A 213 -11.74 8.23 -0.16
N VAL A 214 -10.53 7.97 0.31
CA VAL A 214 -9.45 7.37 -0.50
C VAL A 214 -9.78 5.93 -0.78
N VAL A 215 -10.08 5.15 0.27
CA VAL A 215 -10.41 3.72 0.16
C VAL A 215 -11.54 3.49 -0.84
N MET A 216 -12.68 4.17 -0.66
CA MET A 216 -13.84 4.02 -1.54
C MET A 216 -13.59 4.54 -2.95
N GLY A 217 -12.67 5.51 -3.09
CA GLY A 217 -12.37 6.13 -4.37
C GLY A 217 -11.48 5.31 -5.29
N ILE A 218 -10.56 4.47 -4.76
CA ILE A 218 -9.57 3.79 -5.61
C ILE A 218 -9.58 2.26 -5.50
N SER A 219 -10.17 1.68 -4.44
CA SER A 219 -10.12 0.24 -4.21
C SER A 219 -11.15 -0.51 -5.04
N GLU A 220 -10.76 -1.64 -5.58
CA GLU A 220 -11.65 -2.58 -6.26
C GLU A 220 -12.23 -3.60 -5.27
N LEU A 221 -11.42 -3.98 -4.27
CA LEU A 221 -11.83 -4.87 -3.19
C LEU A 221 -11.26 -4.33 -1.87
N ILE A 222 -12.04 -4.45 -0.81
CA ILE A 222 -11.68 -4.00 0.53
C ILE A 222 -11.81 -5.17 1.49
N THR A 223 -10.73 -5.46 2.21
CA THR A 223 -10.72 -6.40 3.34
C THR A 223 -10.74 -5.61 4.64
N VAL A 224 -11.64 -5.96 5.54
CA VAL A 224 -11.77 -5.30 6.85
C VAL A 224 -11.25 -6.21 7.94
N LEU A 225 -10.28 -5.72 8.72
CA LEU A 225 -9.76 -6.38 9.89
C LEU A 225 -10.30 -5.71 11.16
N ASP A 226 -10.60 -6.54 12.17
CA ASP A 226 -10.86 -6.10 13.53
C ASP A 226 -10.33 -7.13 14.51
N TYR A 227 -9.66 -6.69 15.59
CA TYR A 227 -9.00 -7.55 16.57
C TYR A 227 -8.18 -8.71 15.96
N GLY A 228 -7.47 -8.42 14.87
CA GLY A 228 -6.62 -9.37 14.15
C GLY A 228 -7.34 -10.33 13.21
N ALA A 229 -8.66 -10.32 13.15
CA ALA A 229 -9.46 -11.21 12.29
C ALA A 229 -10.09 -10.44 11.10
N LYS A 230 -10.29 -11.14 9.96
CA LYS A 230 -11.08 -10.62 8.85
C LYS A 230 -12.57 -10.69 9.20
N ILE A 231 -13.24 -9.52 9.29
CA ILE A 231 -14.66 -9.41 9.61
C ILE A 231 -15.54 -9.18 8.38
N ALA A 232 -14.98 -8.65 7.31
CA ALA A 232 -15.69 -8.45 6.05
C ALA A 232 -14.71 -8.37 4.88
N GLU A 233 -15.23 -8.66 3.68
CA GLU A 233 -14.56 -8.44 2.40
C GLU A 233 -15.62 -8.17 1.33
N GLY A 234 -15.38 -7.18 0.46
CA GLY A 234 -16.33 -6.81 -0.58
C GLY A 234 -15.90 -5.58 -1.37
N ILE A 235 -16.69 -5.21 -2.35
CA ILE A 235 -16.50 -3.96 -3.10
C ILE A 235 -16.85 -2.76 -2.21
N PRO A 236 -16.37 -1.55 -2.55
CA PRO A 236 -16.62 -0.35 -1.74
C PRO A 236 -18.09 -0.14 -1.32
N ALA A 237 -19.02 -0.34 -2.24
CA ALA A 237 -20.44 -0.14 -1.98
C ALA A 237 -21.02 -1.14 -0.96
N GLU A 238 -20.51 -2.38 -0.92
CA GLU A 238 -20.90 -3.40 0.05
C GLU A 238 -20.33 -3.09 1.44
N ILE A 239 -19.04 -2.74 1.50
CA ILE A 239 -18.36 -2.42 2.75
C ILE A 239 -18.97 -1.20 3.43
N GLN A 240 -19.34 -0.17 2.67
CA GLN A 240 -19.98 1.05 3.20
C GLN A 240 -21.30 0.77 3.92
N ARG A 241 -22.01 -0.29 3.54
CA ARG A 241 -23.34 -0.67 4.09
C ARG A 241 -23.27 -1.84 5.06
N ASN A 242 -22.08 -2.39 5.28
CA ASN A 242 -21.93 -3.59 6.11
C ASN A 242 -22.06 -3.21 7.60
N ALA A 243 -23.09 -3.75 8.27
CA ALA A 243 -23.37 -3.47 9.67
C ALA A 243 -22.19 -3.80 10.61
N THR A 244 -21.55 -4.95 10.39
CA THR A 244 -20.39 -5.38 11.19
C THR A 244 -19.21 -4.39 11.04
N VAL A 245 -19.00 -3.84 9.83
CA VAL A 245 -17.97 -2.83 9.59
C VAL A 245 -18.31 -1.53 10.28
N ILE A 246 -19.56 -1.08 10.19
CA ILE A 246 -20.05 0.14 10.86
C ILE A 246 -19.86 0.02 12.38
N GLU A 247 -20.23 -1.11 12.97
CA GLU A 247 -20.05 -1.37 14.40
C GLU A 247 -18.59 -1.40 14.83
N ALA A 248 -17.69 -1.96 14.02
CA ALA A 248 -16.27 -2.00 14.33
C ALA A 248 -15.64 -0.59 14.42
N TYR A 249 -16.16 0.38 13.65
CA TYR A 249 -15.65 1.77 13.66
C TYR A 249 -16.36 2.69 14.68
N LEU A 250 -17.66 2.51 14.91
CA LEU A 250 -18.47 3.39 15.75
C LEU A 250 -18.74 2.84 17.16
N GLY A 251 -18.40 1.58 17.40
CA GLY A 251 -18.74 0.85 18.62
C GLY A 251 -20.08 0.11 18.53
N ARG A 252 -20.24 -0.89 19.37
CA ARG A 252 -21.44 -1.76 19.40
C ARG A 252 -22.70 -0.94 19.66
N GLY A 253 -23.73 -1.21 18.88
CA GLY A 253 -25.05 -0.55 18.96
C GLY A 253 -25.25 0.68 18.06
N SER A 254 -24.21 1.15 17.38
CA SER A 254 -24.31 2.34 16.50
C SER A 254 -24.93 2.04 15.13
N ALA A 255 -24.92 0.79 14.67
CA ALA A 255 -25.42 0.41 13.35
C ALA A 255 -26.95 0.50 13.25
N GLU A 256 -27.67 0.19 14.33
CA GLU A 256 -29.15 0.26 14.36
C GLU A 256 -29.69 1.67 14.18
N GLY A 257 -29.01 2.66 14.76
CA GLY A 257 -29.40 4.09 14.65
C GLY A 257 -29.22 4.66 13.24
N ILE A 258 -28.20 4.21 12.50
CA ILE A 258 -27.92 4.69 11.14
C ILE A 258 -28.86 4.07 10.11
N MET A 259 -29.18 2.78 10.25
CA MET A 259 -30.12 2.12 9.35
C MET A 259 -31.57 2.64 9.53
N ALA A 260 -31.96 2.99 10.75
CA ALA A 260 -33.27 3.59 11.02
C ALA A 260 -33.44 5.00 10.42
N SER A 261 -32.38 5.77 10.27
CA SER A 261 -32.40 7.12 9.71
C SER A 261 -32.39 7.18 8.17
N THR A 262 -32.15 6.04 7.47
CA THR A 262 -32.11 5.95 6.00
C THR A 262 -33.41 5.40 5.39
N THR A 263 -34.43 5.07 6.18
CA THR A 263 -35.75 4.69 5.65
C THR A 263 -36.50 5.95 5.23
N PRO A 264 -36.87 6.14 3.94
CA PRO A 264 -37.64 7.31 3.53
C PRO A 264 -39.01 7.31 4.24
N SER A 265 -39.31 8.40 4.94
CA SER A 265 -40.65 8.62 5.50
C SER A 265 -41.70 8.53 4.40
N GLN A 266 -42.60 7.60 4.53
CA GLN A 266 -43.80 7.55 3.66
C GLN A 266 -44.59 8.86 3.80
N PRO A 267 -45.05 9.46 2.71
CA PRO A 267 -45.90 10.64 2.81
C PRO A 267 -47.22 10.25 3.47
N SER A 268 -47.51 10.87 4.60
CA SER A 268 -48.80 10.78 5.28
C SER A 268 -49.90 11.31 4.35
N GLY A 269 -50.70 10.36 3.81
CA GLY A 269 -51.89 10.70 3.04
C GLY A 269 -52.90 11.43 3.93
N THR A 270 -53.08 12.70 3.66
CA THR A 270 -54.22 13.47 4.18
C THR A 270 -55.47 13.04 3.45
N ALA A 271 -56.26 12.21 4.09
CA ALA A 271 -57.64 12.02 3.70
C ALA A 271 -58.42 13.32 4.03
N SER A 272 -58.83 14.03 3.01
CA SER A 272 -59.85 15.11 3.14
C SER A 272 -61.22 14.50 3.02
N SER A 273 -61.95 14.50 4.11
CA SER A 273 -63.40 14.31 4.15
C SER A 273 -64.10 15.65 4.12
N ALA A 274 -64.88 15.93 3.13
CA ALA A 274 -66.18 16.56 3.14
C ALA A 274 -66.63 16.86 1.70
#